data_6c45f165fc07183a42376e7faaea4167
#
_entry.id   6c45f165fc07183a42376e7faaea4167
#
_cell.length_a   1.000
_cell.length_b   1.000
_cell.length_c   1.000
_cell.angle_alpha   90.00
_cell.angle_beta   90.00
_cell.angle_gamma   90.00
#
_symmetry.space_group_name_H-M   'P 1'
#
loop_
_entity.id
_entity.type
_entity.pdbx_description
1 polymer ?
#
loop_
_entity_poly.entity_id
_entity_poly.type
_entity_poly.pdbx_seq_one_letter_code
_entity_poly.pdbx_strand_id
1 'polypeptide(L)'
;MQAVINVAIAPLTTNPALWAQNPQQSRLVDELLLGMPVEITGESEQHMVPVRTFYGYTGWVAQDALLTGPKAEEWLVQPQMLVIARWADVLAEPRVQGACVAAGLPLGARVAVQGEPEDGWQAVTLPDGRTGYLRADALA
;
A
#
# COMPACT_ATOMS: atom_id res chain seq x y z
N MET A 1 14.37 0.32 10.69
CA MET A 1 12.96 0.44 11.12
C MET A 1 12.04 0.01 9.99
N GLN A 2 11.16 -0.92 10.28
CA GLN A 2 10.19 -1.40 9.30
C GLN A 2 9.03 -0.42 9.12
N ALA A 3 8.57 -0.29 7.90
CA ALA A 3 7.41 0.53 7.56
C ALA A 3 6.55 -0.21 6.53
N VAL A 4 5.36 0.30 6.28
CA VAL A 4 4.41 -0.28 5.33
C VAL A 4 3.94 0.81 4.38
N ILE A 5 3.82 0.50 3.11
CA ILE A 5 3.26 1.40 2.12
C ILE A 5 1.75 1.54 2.39
N ASN A 6 1.31 2.77 2.60
CA ASN A 6 -0.06 3.09 3.03
C ASN A 6 -0.85 3.89 1.99
N VAL A 7 -0.40 3.90 0.76
CA VAL A 7 -1.11 4.47 -0.40
C VAL A 7 -1.19 3.42 -1.49
N ALA A 8 -2.09 3.60 -2.44
CA ALA A 8 -2.28 2.62 -3.52
C ALA A 8 -0.98 2.34 -4.26
N ILE A 9 -0.29 3.40 -4.69
CA ILE A 9 0.98 3.32 -5.42
C ILE A 9 1.90 4.41 -4.89
N ALA A 10 3.11 4.04 -4.46
CA ALA A 10 4.13 4.96 -4.01
C ALA A 10 5.36 4.86 -4.92
N PRO A 11 5.72 5.93 -5.65
CA PRO A 11 6.95 5.91 -6.45
C PRO A 11 8.19 5.78 -5.57
N LEU A 12 9.09 4.89 -5.98
CA LEU A 12 10.43 4.78 -5.40
C LEU A 12 11.41 5.46 -6.36
N THR A 13 12.09 6.49 -5.90
CA THR A 13 12.89 7.37 -6.77
C THR A 13 14.34 7.46 -6.32
N THR A 14 15.23 7.89 -7.25
CA THR A 14 16.66 7.92 -6.98
C THR A 14 17.13 9.14 -6.18
N ASN A 15 16.41 10.26 -6.23
CA ASN A 15 16.88 11.51 -5.60
C ASN A 15 15.72 12.30 -4.99
N PRO A 16 15.72 12.51 -3.67
CA PRO A 16 14.63 13.21 -3.00
C PRO A 16 14.51 14.69 -3.42
N ALA A 17 15.63 15.37 -3.64
CA ALA A 17 15.61 16.79 -3.98
C ALA A 17 15.02 17.01 -5.38
N LEU A 18 15.37 16.15 -6.35
CA LEU A 18 14.84 16.26 -7.71
C LEU A 18 13.36 15.91 -7.76
N TRP A 19 12.93 14.95 -6.97
CA TRP A 19 11.50 14.60 -6.90
C TRP A 19 10.67 15.76 -6.40
N ALA A 20 11.11 16.44 -5.33
CA ALA A 20 10.39 17.56 -4.75
C ALA A 20 10.32 18.77 -5.68
N GLN A 21 11.38 19.04 -6.46
CA GLN A 21 11.47 20.19 -7.34
C GLN A 21 10.95 19.90 -8.75
N ASN A 22 11.32 18.76 -9.31
CA ASN A 22 10.95 18.37 -10.66
C ASN A 22 10.89 16.83 -10.75
N PRO A 23 9.69 16.24 -10.52
CA PRO A 23 9.54 14.78 -10.57
C PRO A 23 10.01 14.15 -11.89
N GLN A 24 9.98 14.90 -13.00
CA GLN A 24 10.40 14.37 -14.30
C GLN A 24 11.91 14.17 -14.41
N GLN A 25 12.70 14.88 -13.59
CA GLN A 25 14.15 14.74 -13.57
C GLN A 25 14.64 13.66 -12.61
N SER A 26 13.81 13.26 -11.67
CA SER A 26 14.12 12.15 -10.77
C SER A 26 13.85 10.83 -11.47
N ARG A 27 14.76 9.88 -11.30
CA ARG A 27 14.55 8.54 -11.87
C ARG A 27 13.60 7.72 -11.03
N LEU A 28 12.58 7.15 -11.67
CA LEU A 28 11.72 6.15 -11.07
C LEU A 28 12.50 4.83 -11.02
N VAL A 29 12.65 4.28 -9.82
CA VAL A 29 13.26 2.95 -9.62
C VAL A 29 12.19 1.88 -9.69
N ASP A 30 11.07 2.09 -9.00
CA ASP A 30 9.98 1.15 -8.93
C ASP A 30 8.72 1.85 -8.43
N GLU A 31 7.59 1.18 -8.51
CA GLU A 31 6.33 1.60 -7.90
C GLU A 31 5.99 0.62 -6.79
N LEU A 32 5.91 1.13 -5.56
CA LEU A 32 5.60 0.31 -4.39
C LEU A 32 4.11 0.35 -4.13
N LEU A 33 3.53 -0.78 -3.75
CA LEU A 33 2.09 -0.96 -3.69
C LEU A 33 1.60 -1.04 -2.24
N LEU A 34 0.35 -0.71 -2.04
CA LEU A 34 -0.28 -0.74 -0.71
C LEU A 34 0.01 -2.05 0.02
N GLY A 35 0.37 -1.95 1.28
CA GLY A 35 0.62 -3.10 2.15
C GLY A 35 2.03 -3.67 2.06
N MET A 36 2.84 -3.22 1.09
CA MET A 36 4.20 -3.73 0.90
C MET A 36 5.10 -3.28 2.07
N PRO A 37 5.87 -4.21 2.66
CA PRO A 37 6.85 -3.86 3.69
C PRO A 37 8.08 -3.22 3.07
N VAL A 38 8.64 -2.23 3.74
CA VAL A 38 9.91 -1.63 3.40
C VAL A 38 10.73 -1.37 4.66
N GLU A 39 12.04 -1.28 4.53
CA GLU A 39 12.92 -0.92 5.63
C GLU A 39 13.40 0.52 5.44
N ILE A 40 13.20 1.36 6.46
CA ILE A 40 13.72 2.72 6.48
C ILE A 40 15.22 2.62 6.79
N THR A 41 16.06 3.17 5.92
CA THR A 41 17.51 3.01 5.99
C THR A 41 18.26 4.25 6.47
N GLY A 42 17.57 5.37 6.66
CA GLY A 42 18.20 6.61 7.10
C GLY A 42 17.18 7.68 7.45
N GLU A 43 17.65 8.90 7.61
CA GLU A 43 16.81 10.03 7.98
C GLU A 43 16.09 10.63 6.76
N SER A 44 14.92 11.22 7.01
CA SER A 44 14.16 11.89 5.96
C SER A 44 14.86 13.17 5.49
N GLU A 45 14.71 13.44 4.20
CA GLU A 45 15.18 14.70 3.58
C GLU A 45 14.07 15.23 2.68
N GLN A 46 13.71 16.51 2.86
CA GLN A 46 12.69 17.16 2.01
C GLN A 46 11.39 16.35 1.92
N HIS A 47 10.93 15.81 3.06
CA HIS A 47 9.72 14.98 3.17
C HIS A 47 9.79 13.67 2.39
N MET A 48 10.98 13.23 2.02
CA MET A 48 11.25 11.93 1.43
C MET A 48 12.05 11.06 2.41
N VAL A 49 11.79 9.77 2.40
CA VAL A 49 12.40 8.80 3.32
C VAL A 49 13.19 7.77 2.53
N PRO A 50 14.46 7.51 2.88
CA PRO A 50 15.23 6.47 2.21
C PRO A 50 14.76 5.10 2.68
N VAL A 51 14.49 4.21 1.74
CA VAL A 51 13.99 2.87 2.04
C VAL A 51 14.69 1.81 1.20
N ARG A 52 14.61 0.58 1.67
CA ARG A 52 14.99 -0.62 0.92
C ARG A 52 13.80 -1.57 0.88
N THR A 53 13.48 -2.07 -0.31
CA THR A 53 12.43 -3.06 -0.49
C THR A 53 12.91 -4.44 -0.02
N PHE A 54 11.96 -5.38 0.21
CA PHE A 54 12.33 -6.75 0.60
C PHE A 54 13.06 -7.51 -0.51
N TYR A 55 12.97 -7.05 -1.75
CA TYR A 55 13.69 -7.63 -2.89
C TYR A 55 14.96 -6.86 -3.27
N GLY A 56 15.41 -5.93 -2.41
CA GLY A 56 16.74 -5.34 -2.49
C GLY A 56 16.86 -4.01 -3.23
N TYR A 57 15.78 -3.45 -3.75
CA TYR A 57 15.82 -2.13 -4.38
C TYR A 57 15.88 -1.03 -3.32
N THR A 58 16.67 0.00 -3.58
CA THR A 58 16.81 1.15 -2.68
C THR A 58 16.40 2.43 -3.39
N GLY A 59 15.96 3.39 -2.62
CA GLY A 59 15.56 4.70 -3.13
C GLY A 59 14.82 5.49 -2.08
N TRP A 60 14.06 6.49 -2.54
CA TRP A 60 13.35 7.43 -1.69
C TRP A 60 11.86 7.38 -1.97
N VAL A 61 11.06 7.41 -0.92
CA VAL A 61 9.59 7.38 -0.97
C VAL A 61 9.07 8.58 -0.20
N ALA A 62 7.95 9.14 -0.64
CA ALA A 62 7.29 10.22 0.08
C ALA A 62 6.94 9.79 1.51
N GLN A 63 7.24 10.62 2.48
CA GLN A 63 6.98 10.34 3.89
C GLN A 63 5.49 10.05 4.14
N ASP A 64 4.61 10.77 3.45
CA ASP A 64 3.16 10.61 3.57
C ASP A 64 2.66 9.25 3.08
N ALA A 65 3.46 8.54 2.29
CA ALA A 65 3.11 7.22 1.77
C ALA A 65 3.43 6.09 2.75
N LEU A 66 4.10 6.38 3.87
CA LEU A 66 4.57 5.38 4.81
C LEU A 66 3.74 5.35 6.09
N LEU A 67 3.48 4.15 6.57
CA LEU A 67 2.91 3.88 7.89
C LEU A 67 4.01 3.29 8.76
N THR A 68 4.20 3.84 9.95
CA THR A 68 5.16 3.36 10.94
C THR A 68 4.48 3.17 12.28
N GLY A 69 5.18 2.58 13.24
CA GLY A 69 4.69 2.40 14.61
C GLY A 69 3.84 1.15 14.80
N PRO A 70 2.99 1.14 15.85
CA PRO A 70 2.26 -0.08 16.22
C PRO A 70 1.38 -0.68 15.12
N LYS A 71 0.71 0.16 14.33
CA LYS A 71 -0.14 -0.34 13.22
C LYS A 71 0.69 -1.02 12.13
N ALA A 72 1.87 -0.48 11.83
CA ALA A 72 2.77 -1.11 10.87
C ALA A 72 3.30 -2.45 11.40
N GLU A 73 3.68 -2.49 12.67
CA GLU A 73 4.15 -3.72 13.30
C GLU A 73 3.07 -4.81 13.30
N GLU A 74 1.85 -4.44 13.61
CA GLU A 74 0.70 -5.34 13.56
C GLU A 74 0.46 -5.86 12.14
N TRP A 75 0.52 -4.97 11.15
CA TRP A 75 0.34 -5.34 9.75
C TRP A 75 1.36 -6.37 9.29
N LEU A 76 2.62 -6.20 9.67
CA LEU A 76 3.71 -7.06 9.22
C LEU A 76 3.59 -8.50 9.69
N VAL A 77 2.84 -8.77 10.76
CA VAL A 77 2.70 -10.12 11.33
C VAL A 77 1.35 -10.77 11.02
N GLN A 78 0.40 -10.04 10.44
CA GLN A 78 -0.90 -10.65 10.14
C GLN A 78 -0.96 -11.22 8.72
N PRO A 79 -1.78 -12.26 8.50
CA PRO A 79 -1.96 -12.83 7.17
C PRO A 79 -2.58 -11.82 6.20
N GLN A 80 -2.09 -11.83 4.96
CA GLN A 80 -2.51 -10.91 3.90
C GLN A 80 -2.83 -11.68 2.64
N MET A 81 -3.71 -11.11 1.82
CA MET A 81 -3.98 -11.58 0.46
C MET A 81 -3.60 -10.51 -0.54
N LEU A 82 -3.29 -10.95 -1.76
CA LEU A 82 -2.94 -10.05 -2.86
C LEU A 82 -4.17 -9.73 -3.70
N VAL A 83 -4.26 -8.50 -4.15
CA VAL A 83 -5.19 -8.11 -5.22
C VAL A 83 -4.68 -8.71 -6.52
N ILE A 84 -5.49 -9.54 -7.17
CA ILE A 84 -5.15 -10.20 -8.44
C ILE A 84 -5.92 -9.64 -9.63
N ALA A 85 -6.91 -8.79 -9.40
CA ALA A 85 -7.55 -8.01 -10.45
C ALA A 85 -6.64 -6.86 -10.86
N ARG A 86 -6.75 -6.38 -12.10
CA ARG A 86 -5.97 -5.24 -12.58
C ARG A 86 -6.16 -4.02 -11.70
N TRP A 87 -7.40 -3.81 -11.27
CA TRP A 87 -7.79 -2.77 -10.31
C TRP A 87 -8.99 -3.24 -9.52
N ALA A 88 -9.01 -2.98 -8.23
CA ALA A 88 -10.13 -3.35 -7.37
C ALA A 88 -10.49 -2.20 -6.45
N ASP A 89 -11.78 -1.84 -6.41
CA ASP A 89 -12.28 -0.83 -5.48
C ASP A 89 -12.69 -1.48 -4.17
N VAL A 90 -12.12 -1.00 -3.07
CA VAL A 90 -12.58 -1.37 -1.73
C VAL A 90 -13.83 -0.55 -1.44
N LEU A 91 -14.96 -1.22 -1.26
CA LEU A 91 -16.26 -0.59 -1.09
C LEU A 91 -16.64 -0.55 0.39
N ALA A 92 -17.35 0.51 0.78
CA ALA A 92 -17.80 0.66 2.15
C ALA A 92 -18.84 -0.38 2.55
N GLU A 93 -19.57 -0.95 1.57
CA GLU A 93 -20.61 -1.95 1.78
C GLU A 93 -20.46 -3.10 0.78
N PRO A 94 -20.92 -4.32 1.11
CA PRO A 94 -20.78 -5.48 0.21
C PRO A 94 -21.81 -5.45 -0.92
N ARG A 95 -21.81 -4.40 -1.73
CA ARG A 95 -22.66 -4.21 -2.90
C ARG A 95 -22.02 -3.20 -3.83
N VAL A 96 -22.28 -3.33 -5.12
CA VAL A 96 -21.71 -2.43 -6.13
C VAL A 96 -22.52 -1.15 -6.23
N GLN A 97 -23.84 -1.28 -6.36
CA GLN A 97 -24.71 -0.13 -6.61
C GLN A 97 -24.89 0.70 -5.36
N GLY A 98 -24.53 1.98 -5.45
CA GLY A 98 -24.72 2.95 -4.38
C GLY A 98 -23.71 2.86 -3.24
N ALA A 99 -22.75 1.95 -3.31
CA ALA A 99 -21.71 1.88 -2.29
C ALA A 99 -20.63 2.94 -2.52
N CYS A 100 -20.14 3.54 -1.42
CA CYS A 100 -19.03 4.46 -1.50
C CYS A 100 -17.71 3.69 -1.66
N VAL A 101 -16.81 4.23 -2.47
CA VAL A 101 -15.45 3.68 -2.63
C VAL A 101 -14.57 4.22 -1.51
N ALA A 102 -14.03 3.31 -0.67
CA ALA A 102 -13.11 3.67 0.40
C ALA A 102 -11.67 3.82 -0.11
N ALA A 103 -11.27 2.96 -1.05
CA ALA A 103 -9.94 3.00 -1.67
C ALA A 103 -9.97 2.26 -3.00
N GLY A 104 -9.09 2.65 -3.94
CA GLY A 104 -8.85 1.92 -5.17
C GLY A 104 -7.47 1.26 -5.12
N LEU A 105 -7.37 -0.02 -5.46
CA LEU A 105 -6.15 -0.79 -5.31
C LEU A 105 -5.72 -1.44 -6.62
N PRO A 106 -4.43 -1.33 -6.99
CA PRO A 106 -3.89 -1.98 -8.17
C PRO A 106 -3.58 -3.46 -7.92
N LEU A 107 -3.36 -4.20 -9.01
CA LEU A 107 -2.83 -5.56 -8.98
C LEU A 107 -1.56 -5.61 -8.12
N GLY A 108 -1.49 -6.53 -7.19
CA GLY A 108 -0.33 -6.73 -6.31
C GLY A 108 -0.42 -6.00 -4.97
N ALA A 109 -1.41 -5.12 -4.77
CA ALA A 109 -1.66 -4.54 -3.46
C ALA A 109 -2.04 -5.63 -2.46
N ARG A 110 -1.78 -5.38 -1.17
CA ARG A 110 -2.03 -6.36 -0.10
C ARG A 110 -3.11 -5.85 0.83
N VAL A 111 -3.99 -6.74 1.24
CA VAL A 111 -5.04 -6.46 2.23
C VAL A 111 -5.07 -7.58 3.26
N ALA A 112 -5.45 -7.27 4.50
CA ALA A 112 -5.73 -8.28 5.51
C ALA A 112 -7.19 -8.68 5.37
N VAL A 113 -7.49 -9.97 5.54
CA VAL A 113 -8.87 -10.47 5.41
C VAL A 113 -9.49 -10.67 6.77
N GLN A 114 -10.81 -10.41 6.84
CA GLN A 114 -11.62 -10.54 8.03
C GLN A 114 -12.67 -11.64 7.80
N GLY A 115 -12.46 -12.81 8.40
CA GLY A 115 -13.41 -13.93 8.30
C GLY A 115 -13.50 -14.53 6.90
N GLU A 116 -14.53 -15.33 6.72
CA GLU A 116 -14.80 -15.99 5.43
C GLU A 116 -15.59 -15.09 4.50
N PRO A 117 -15.44 -15.28 3.16
CA PRO A 117 -16.25 -14.53 2.20
C PRO A 117 -17.74 -14.90 2.33
N GLU A 118 -18.59 -13.91 2.13
CA GLU A 118 -20.05 -14.08 2.10
C GLU A 118 -20.62 -13.51 0.80
N ASP A 119 -21.41 -14.31 0.08
CA ASP A 119 -22.06 -13.90 -1.17
C ASP A 119 -21.11 -13.30 -2.21
N GLY A 120 -19.89 -13.81 -2.26
CA GLY A 120 -18.86 -13.35 -3.19
C GLY A 120 -18.11 -12.10 -2.73
N TRP A 121 -18.35 -11.63 -1.49
CA TRP A 121 -17.68 -10.48 -0.91
C TRP A 121 -16.77 -10.87 0.23
N GLN A 122 -15.59 -10.27 0.28
CA GLN A 122 -14.62 -10.47 1.34
C GLN A 122 -14.44 -9.17 2.11
N ALA A 123 -14.66 -9.22 3.43
CA ALA A 123 -14.34 -8.12 4.31
C ALA A 123 -12.82 -8.00 4.46
N VAL A 124 -12.29 -6.81 4.32
CA VAL A 124 -10.85 -6.55 4.34
C VAL A 124 -10.49 -5.37 5.24
N THR A 125 -9.24 -5.35 5.68
CA THR A 125 -8.65 -4.24 6.43
C THR A 125 -7.39 -3.77 5.70
N LEU A 126 -7.22 -2.45 5.62
CA LEU A 126 -6.04 -1.81 5.06
C LEU A 126 -4.99 -1.58 6.16
N PRO A 127 -3.73 -1.28 5.80
CA PRO A 127 -2.67 -1.13 6.80
C PRO A 127 -2.97 -0.14 7.93
N ASP A 128 -3.64 0.97 7.63
CA ASP A 128 -3.96 2.01 8.61
C ASP A 128 -5.21 1.71 9.46
N GLY A 129 -5.85 0.55 9.23
CA GLY A 129 -7.04 0.13 9.96
C GLY A 129 -8.36 0.45 9.28
N ARG A 130 -8.36 1.15 8.14
CA ARG A 130 -9.58 1.33 7.36
C ARG A 130 -10.11 -0.02 6.91
N THR A 131 -11.41 -0.18 6.88
CA THR A 131 -12.09 -1.42 6.52
C THR A 131 -12.99 -1.23 5.31
N GLY A 132 -13.33 -2.34 4.66
CA GLY A 132 -14.24 -2.34 3.53
C GLY A 132 -14.41 -3.74 2.95
N TYR A 133 -14.91 -3.79 1.73
CA TYR A 133 -15.24 -5.05 1.06
C TYR A 133 -14.68 -5.08 -0.35
N LEU A 134 -14.11 -6.22 -0.71
CA LEU A 134 -13.67 -6.54 -2.07
C LEU A 134 -14.41 -7.76 -2.58
N ARG A 135 -14.56 -7.85 -3.90
CA ARG A 135 -15.01 -9.12 -4.50
C ARG A 135 -14.00 -10.21 -4.13
N ALA A 136 -14.50 -11.34 -3.66
CA ALA A 136 -13.64 -12.44 -3.23
C ALA A 136 -12.76 -12.95 -4.37
N ASP A 137 -13.26 -12.92 -5.62
CA ASP A 137 -12.51 -13.34 -6.81
C ASP A 137 -11.42 -12.34 -7.23
N ALA A 138 -11.37 -11.16 -6.63
CA ALA A 138 -10.29 -10.19 -6.87
C ALA A 138 -9.06 -10.45 -5.98
N LEU A 139 -9.11 -11.44 -5.10
CA LEU A 139 -8.06 -11.73 -4.12
C LEU A 139 -7.50 -13.15 -4.26
N ALA A 140 -6.24 -13.26 -3.95
CA ALA A 140 -5.58 -14.57 -3.83
C ALA A 140 -4.57 -14.59 -2.70
#